data_d155debe34b234d81114fb0db0ff66d9
#
_entry.id   d155debe34b234d81114fb0db0ff66d9
#
_cell.length_a   1.000
_cell.length_b   1.000
_cell.length_c   1.000
_cell.angle_alpha   90.00
_cell.angle_beta   90.00
_cell.angle_gamma   90.00
#
_symmetry.space_group_name_H-M   'P 1'
#
loop_
_entity.id
_entity.type
_entity.pdbx_description
1 polymer ?
#
loop_
_entity_poly.entity_id
_entity_poly.type
_entity_poly.pdbx_seq_one_letter_code
_entity_poly.pdbx_strand_id
1 'polypeptide(L)'
;GINNSLKNTIDVYPNPTNDFLTVRSLNGHKIKQVMVFDLYGKLVINTSENTLDLKSLNNGIYFLKVFTANRVEELKIIKKS
;
A
#
# COMPACT_ATOMS: atom_id res chain seq x y z
N GLY A 1 -20.66 9.29 -10.55
CA GLY A 1 -20.27 9.18 -10.11
C GLY A 1 -20.09 8.91 -10.02
N ILE A 2 -20.01 9.10 -9.84
CA ILE A 2 -19.59 8.87 -9.42
C ILE A 2 -19.17 8.54 -8.99
N ASN A 3 -18.96 8.45 -8.75
CA ASN A 3 -18.35 8.19 -8.08
C ASN A 3 -17.85 8.00 -7.49
N ASN A 4 -17.53 8.22 -7.46
CA ASN A 4 -16.87 8.02 -6.76
C ASN A 4 -16.63 8.06 -5.75
N SER A 5 -17.04 8.19 -5.58
CA SER A 5 -16.95 8.40 -4.40
C SER A 5 -16.46 7.47 -3.62
N LEU A 6 -16.26 6.67 -3.93
CA LEU A 6 -15.84 5.79 -3.35
C LEU A 6 -14.61 5.90 -3.18
N LYS A 7 -14.35 6.40 -2.54
CA LYS A 7 -13.30 6.68 -2.33
C LYS A 7 -12.46 5.89 -1.70
N ASN A 8 -11.24 6.03 -1.95
CA ASN A 8 -10.21 5.37 -1.22
C ASN A 8 -10.16 5.92 0.17
N THR A 9 -10.07 5.03 1.13
CA THR A 9 -9.88 5.43 2.51
C THR A 9 -8.43 5.27 2.93
N ILE A 10 -7.57 4.85 2.00
CA ILE A 10 -6.15 4.65 2.26
C ILE A 10 -5.35 5.49 1.27
N ASP A 11 -4.35 6.15 1.78
CA ASP A 11 -3.42 6.92 0.98
C ASP A 11 -2.01 6.37 1.20
N VAL A 12 -1.20 6.37 0.16
CA VAL A 12 0.20 5.93 0.25
C VAL A 12 1.09 6.99 -0.37
N TYR A 13 2.23 7.22 0.23
CA TYR A 13 3.15 8.22 -0.28
C TYR A 13 4.56 7.94 0.20
N PRO A 14 5.54 8.36 -0.59
CA PRO A 14 5.42 8.91 -1.94
C PRO A 14 5.15 7.80 -2.94
N ASN A 15 4.59 8.16 -4.09
CA ASN A 15 4.34 7.18 -5.15
C ASN A 15 4.52 7.91 -6.49
N PRO A 16 5.60 7.66 -7.22
CA PRO A 16 6.58 6.59 -7.00
C PRO A 16 7.38 6.76 -5.71
N THR A 17 7.82 5.64 -5.18
CA THR A 17 8.60 5.63 -3.96
C THR A 17 10.02 5.19 -4.24
N ASN A 18 10.94 5.69 -3.43
CA ASN A 18 12.34 5.31 -3.53
C ASN A 18 12.66 4.22 -2.51
N ASP A 19 12.80 4.59 -1.25
CA ASP A 19 13.21 3.65 -0.22
C ASP A 19 12.09 3.30 0.75
N PHE A 20 11.28 4.27 1.12
CA PHE A 20 10.25 4.07 2.12
C PHE A 20 8.90 4.50 1.60
N LEU A 21 7.88 3.81 2.05
CA LEU A 21 6.50 4.12 1.71
C LEU A 21 5.69 4.23 2.98
N THR A 22 4.90 5.29 3.11
CA THR A 22 4.00 5.46 4.24
C THR A 22 2.58 5.17 3.80
N VAL A 23 1.87 4.39 4.62
CA VAL A 23 0.48 4.03 4.40
C VAL A 23 -0.34 4.76 5.46
N ARG A 24 -1.34 5.50 5.04
CA ARG A 24 -2.13 6.33 5.94
C ARG A 24 -3.62 6.07 5.76
N SER A 25 -4.32 5.98 6.87
CA SER A 25 -5.77 5.87 6.85
C SER A 25 -6.37 7.27 6.82
N LEU A 26 -7.28 7.51 5.88
CA LEU A 26 -7.91 8.81 5.70
C LEU A 26 -9.20 8.95 6.50
N ASN A 27 -9.76 7.85 6.98
CA ASN A 27 -11.02 7.87 7.71
C ASN A 27 -10.86 7.55 9.21
N GLY A 28 -9.62 7.48 9.68
CA GLY A 28 -9.37 7.24 11.09
C GLY A 28 -9.40 5.78 11.51
N HIS A 29 -9.73 4.87 10.61
CA HIS A 29 -9.72 3.45 10.95
C HIS A 29 -8.28 2.95 11.02
N LYS A 30 -7.99 2.15 12.01
CA LYS A 30 -6.65 1.64 12.21
C LYS A 30 -6.29 0.64 11.13
N ILE A 31 -5.09 0.79 10.59
CA ILE A 31 -4.54 -0.18 9.67
C ILE A 31 -4.04 -1.37 10.48
N LYS A 32 -4.50 -2.55 10.15
CA LYS A 32 -4.15 -3.76 10.87
C LYS A 32 -3.03 -4.53 10.23
N GLN A 33 -2.94 -4.48 8.91
CA GLN A 33 -1.96 -5.28 8.19
C GLN A 33 -1.77 -4.70 6.81
N VAL A 34 -0.54 -4.76 6.33
CA VAL A 34 -0.19 -4.35 4.97
C VAL A 34 0.57 -5.50 4.33
N MET A 35 0.12 -5.92 3.16
CA MET A 35 0.80 -6.94 2.38
C MET A 35 1.20 -6.34 1.05
N VAL A 36 2.41 -6.63 0.61
CA VAL A 36 2.93 -6.15 -0.66
C VAL A 36 3.23 -7.36 -1.54
N PHE A 37 2.74 -7.30 -2.77
CA PHE A 37 2.92 -8.37 -3.74
C PHE A 37 3.63 -7.83 -4.98
N ASP A 38 4.47 -8.65 -5.58
CA ASP A 38 5.09 -8.28 -6.85
C ASP A 38 4.13 -8.55 -8.01
N LEU A 39 4.60 -8.33 -9.24
CA LEU A 39 3.77 -8.51 -10.43
C LEU A 39 3.33 -9.95 -10.66
N TYR A 40 4.02 -10.89 -10.06
CA TYR A 40 3.69 -12.30 -10.22
C TYR A 40 2.78 -12.80 -9.12
N GLY A 41 2.36 -11.89 -8.23
CA GLY A 41 1.51 -12.26 -7.12
C GLY A 41 2.25 -12.82 -5.92
N LYS A 42 3.58 -12.73 -5.92
CA LYS A 42 4.36 -13.23 -4.80
C LYS A 42 4.35 -12.22 -3.67
N LEU A 43 4.09 -12.69 -2.46
CA LEU A 43 4.12 -11.86 -1.27
C LEU A 43 5.57 -11.52 -0.94
N VAL A 44 5.90 -10.24 -0.92
CA VAL A 44 7.26 -9.79 -0.63
C VAL A 44 7.38 -9.06 0.69
N ILE A 45 6.30 -8.48 1.20
CA ILE A 45 6.27 -7.83 2.52
C ILE A 45 4.94 -8.13 3.18
N ASN A 46 4.99 -8.42 4.47
CA ASN A 46 3.79 -8.61 5.28
C ASN A 46 4.09 -8.01 6.65
N THR A 47 3.40 -6.93 7.00
CA THR A 47 3.72 -6.18 8.21
C THR A 47 2.47 -5.53 8.77
N SER A 48 2.52 -5.16 10.04
CA SER A 48 1.49 -4.33 10.66
C SER A 48 1.95 -2.87 10.79
N GLU A 49 3.12 -2.56 10.29
CA GLU A 49 3.66 -1.20 10.37
C GLU A 49 3.08 -0.33 9.28
N ASN A 50 3.04 0.98 9.55
CA ASN A 50 2.53 1.95 8.58
C ASN A 50 3.60 2.44 7.62
N THR A 51 4.85 2.28 7.98
CA THR A 51 5.96 2.69 7.13
C THR A 51 6.68 1.43 6.68
N LEU A 52 6.84 1.30 5.37
CA LEU A 52 7.44 0.12 4.77
C LEU A 52 8.82 0.45 4.24
N ASP A 53 9.76 -0.43 4.50
CA ASP A 53 11.11 -0.31 3.96
C ASP A 53 11.16 -1.13 2.67
N LEU A 54 11.31 -0.45 1.55
CA LEU A 54 11.32 -1.09 0.24
C LEU A 54 12.71 -1.15 -0.36
N LYS A 55 13.74 -0.87 0.43
CA LYS A 55 15.09 -0.78 -0.11
C LYS A 55 15.56 -2.06 -0.77
N SER A 56 15.13 -3.20 -0.25
CA SER A 56 15.55 -4.48 -0.80
C SER A 56 14.79 -4.90 -2.04
N LEU A 57 13.76 -4.17 -2.42
CA LEU A 57 12.96 -4.53 -3.59
C LEU A 57 13.55 -3.92 -4.85
N ASN A 58 13.45 -4.65 -5.94
CA ASN A 58 13.83 -4.15 -7.24
C ASN A 58 12.85 -3.09 -7.70
N ASN A 59 13.31 -2.21 -8.59
CA ASN A 59 12.42 -1.24 -9.20
C ASN A 59 11.31 -1.94 -9.96
N GLY A 60 10.14 -1.39 -9.91
CA GLY A 60 9.01 -1.98 -10.61
C GLY A 60 7.69 -1.66 -9.96
N ILE A 61 6.67 -2.35 -10.42
CA ILE A 61 5.30 -2.18 -9.94
C ILE A 61 5.00 -3.22 -8.88
N TYR A 62 4.35 -2.78 -7.80
CA TYR A 62 3.94 -3.65 -6.71
C TYR A 62 2.50 -3.34 -6.35
N PHE A 63 1.84 -4.31 -5.75
CA PHE A 63 0.46 -4.16 -5.31
C PHE A 63 0.39 -4.31 -3.81
N LEU A 64 -0.32 -3.39 -3.17
CA LEU A 64 -0.55 -3.42 -1.74
C LEU A 64 -1.94 -3.90 -1.45
N LYS A 65 -2.08 -4.71 -0.41
CA LYS A 65 -3.38 -4.96 0.22
C LYS A 65 -3.30 -4.41 1.62
N VAL A 66 -4.19 -3.48 1.93
CA VAL A 66 -4.22 -2.82 3.23
C VAL A 66 -5.50 -3.25 3.94
N PHE A 67 -5.33 -3.83 5.10
CA PHE A 67 -6.44 -4.38 5.88
C PHE A 67 -6.77 -3.47 7.05
N THR A 68 -8.03 -3.11 7.18
CA THR A 68 -8.56 -2.46 8.37
C THR A 68 -9.63 -3.38 8.96
N ALA A 69 -10.29 -2.94 10.01
CA ALA A 69 -11.30 -3.79 10.65
C ALA A 69 -12.44 -4.15 9.70
N ASN A 70 -12.77 -3.24 8.79
CA ASN A 70 -13.97 -3.39 7.98
C ASN A 70 -13.71 -3.68 6.54
N ARG A 71 -12.52 -3.54 6.04
CA ARG A 71 -12.33 -3.63 4.60
C ARG A 71 -10.89 -3.91 4.23
N VAL A 72 -10.72 -4.31 2.98
CA VAL A 72 -9.42 -4.50 2.36
C VAL A 72 -9.37 -3.61 1.15
N GLU A 73 -8.31 -2.82 1.02
CA GLU A 73 -8.12 -1.98 -0.15
C GLU A 73 -6.85 -2.39 -0.87
N GLU A 74 -6.91 -2.35 -2.19
CA GLU A 74 -5.77 -2.65 -3.03
C GLU A 74 -5.29 -1.39 -3.72
N LEU A 75 -3.98 -1.19 -3.70
CA LEU A 75 -3.38 -0.03 -4.33
C LEU A 75 -2.16 -0.48 -5.12
N LYS A 76 -1.88 0.26 -6.17
CA LYS A 76 -0.69 0.01 -6.99
C LYS A 76 0.36 1.04 -6.62
N ILE A 77 1.59 0.61 -6.44
CA ILE A 77 2.72 1.51 -6.20
C ILE A 77 3.83 1.23 -7.18
N ILE A 78 4.68 2.21 -7.37
CA ILE A 78 5.84 2.10 -8.24
C ILE A 78 7.09 2.36 -7.39
N LYS A 79 8.02 1.40 -7.39
CA LYS A 79 9.31 1.54 -6.73
C LYS A 79 10.30 2.00 -7.79
N LYS A 80 10.91 3.14 -7.53
CA LYS A 80 11.86 3.70 -8.49
C LYS A 80 12.94 4.44 -7.73
N SER A 81 14.13 3.93 -7.78
CA SER A 81 15.29 4.54 -7.12
C SER A 81 16.23 5.16 -8.15
#